data_43848e9a06541ce143bc6ed2c96eafd1
#
_entry.id   43848e9a06541ce143bc6ed2c96eafd1
#
_cell.length_a   1.000
_cell.length_b   1.000
_cell.length_c   1.000
_cell.angle_alpha   90.00
_cell.angle_beta   90.00
_cell.angle_gamma   90.00
#
_symmetry.space_group_name_H-M   'P 1'
#
loop_
_entity.id
_entity.type
_entity.pdbx_description
1 polymer ?
#
loop_
_entity_poly.entity_id
_entity_poly.type
_entity_poly.pdbx_seq_one_letter_code
_entity_poly.pdbx_strand_id
1 'polypeptide(L)'
;MRILHFSDLHIGVENYGRIDPETGLSTRLGDFLDSLDQVVEFALNEGVDLVLLAGDAYKGRDPTQTHQREFAKRLNRLSQAGIPTFLLVGNHDLPAASSRATAVDIFPTLEVANVYVGHNLQNYDVATPSGPLQILAVPWPRRSAILSREDSRGMSIEQVRQALENRLTDGIEMTAAKLDPNVPAILTGHVTVNGATVGTERSMMLGQDHVLLVSALVRPQVEYVALGHIHKHQILRSDPPMVVYSGSLQRVDFSEEGDEKGFCVIDLDPVAPQGHRMTNFEFHKLEARAFVTVDVS
;
A
#
# COMPACT_ATOMS: atom_id res chain seq x y z
N MET A 1 15.49 6.33 11.84
CA MET A 1 15.02 5.38 10.82
C MET A 1 13.99 6.09 9.97
N ARG A 2 14.23 6.20 8.66
CA ARG A 2 13.34 6.92 7.72
C ARG A 2 12.60 5.96 6.83
N ILE A 3 11.26 6.04 6.82
CA ILE A 3 10.38 5.16 6.05
C ILE A 3 9.64 5.99 5.01
N LEU A 4 9.68 5.57 3.75
CA LEU A 4 8.90 6.14 2.67
C LEU A 4 7.67 5.26 2.42
N HIS A 5 6.46 5.82 2.53
CA HIS A 5 5.19 5.14 2.36
C HIS A 5 4.42 5.70 1.17
N PHE A 6 4.08 4.86 0.22
CA PHE A 6 3.18 5.14 -0.89
C PHE A 6 2.28 3.94 -1.19
N SER A 7 1.25 4.13 -2.01
CA SER A 7 0.30 3.07 -2.39
C SER A 7 -0.31 3.31 -3.76
N ASP A 8 -1.11 2.38 -4.21
CA ASP A 8 -2.01 2.53 -5.36
C ASP A 8 -1.28 3.04 -6.61
N LEU A 9 -0.17 2.36 -6.93
CA LEU A 9 0.68 2.71 -8.06
C LEU A 9 0.01 2.42 -9.40
N HIS A 10 -0.82 1.36 -9.49
CA HIS A 10 -1.66 1.00 -10.63
C HIS A 10 -0.94 1.04 -11.99
N ILE A 11 0.28 0.52 -12.09
CA ILE A 11 0.98 0.37 -13.37
C ILE A 11 0.10 -0.42 -14.34
N GLY A 12 -0.16 0.19 -15.52
CA GLY A 12 -1.03 -0.37 -16.56
C GLY A 12 -2.35 0.38 -16.70
N VAL A 13 -2.57 1.48 -15.97
CA VAL A 13 -3.59 2.46 -16.32
C VAL A 13 -3.11 3.23 -17.54
N GLU A 14 -3.74 2.98 -18.70
CA GLU A 14 -3.33 3.59 -20.00
C GLU A 14 -4.44 4.42 -20.64
N ASN A 15 -5.56 4.62 -19.92
CA ASN A 15 -6.66 5.46 -20.37
C ASN A 15 -6.15 6.88 -20.65
N TYR A 16 -6.64 7.49 -21.75
CA TYR A 16 -6.24 8.83 -22.20
C TYR A 16 -4.78 8.95 -22.68
N GLY A 17 -4.11 7.81 -22.84
CA GLY A 17 -2.75 7.72 -23.38
C GLY A 17 -2.72 7.61 -24.90
N ARG A 18 -1.54 7.84 -25.46
CA ARG A 18 -1.17 7.54 -26.84
C ARG A 18 0.19 6.85 -26.82
N ILE A 19 0.52 6.15 -27.92
CA ILE A 19 1.86 5.57 -28.04
C ILE A 19 2.87 6.68 -28.30
N ASP A 20 3.90 6.72 -27.46
CA ASP A 20 5.05 7.58 -27.66
C ASP A 20 5.94 6.98 -28.77
N PRO A 21 6.24 7.72 -29.86
CA PRO A 21 7.00 7.20 -30.96
C PRO A 21 8.49 6.93 -30.65
N GLU A 22 9.04 7.55 -29.61
CA GLU A 22 10.44 7.38 -29.21
C GLU A 22 10.63 6.12 -28.34
N THR A 23 9.73 5.89 -27.41
CA THR A 23 9.83 4.79 -26.44
C THR A 23 9.00 3.56 -26.83
N GLY A 24 7.98 3.73 -27.66
CA GLY A 24 6.99 2.70 -28.00
C GLY A 24 6.04 2.38 -26.85
N LEU A 25 6.09 3.11 -25.74
CA LEU A 25 5.23 2.93 -24.57
C LEU A 25 4.01 3.86 -24.64
N SER A 26 2.96 3.51 -23.90
CA SER A 26 1.86 4.44 -23.63
C SER A 26 2.37 5.66 -22.85
N THR A 27 2.00 6.87 -23.27
CA THR A 27 2.34 8.10 -22.53
C THR A 27 1.76 8.07 -21.11
N ARG A 28 0.63 7.40 -20.89
CA ARG A 28 0.09 7.22 -19.53
C ARG A 28 0.93 6.29 -18.69
N LEU A 29 1.44 5.20 -19.28
CA LEU A 29 2.42 4.37 -18.58
C LEU A 29 3.65 5.21 -18.20
N GLY A 30 4.14 6.07 -19.10
CA GLY A 30 5.21 7.03 -18.81
C GLY A 30 4.91 7.87 -17.58
N ASP A 31 3.72 8.49 -17.48
CA ASP A 31 3.34 9.31 -16.32
C ASP A 31 3.44 8.54 -14.98
N PHE A 32 2.98 7.27 -14.94
CA PHE A 32 3.06 6.43 -13.74
C PHE A 32 4.50 6.06 -13.40
N LEU A 33 5.32 5.79 -14.42
CA LEU A 33 6.73 5.48 -14.24
C LEU A 33 7.53 6.70 -13.78
N ASP A 34 7.24 7.88 -14.31
CA ASP A 34 7.87 9.15 -13.88
C ASP A 34 7.54 9.47 -12.41
N SER A 35 6.30 9.22 -11.97
CA SER A 35 5.91 9.38 -10.58
C SER A 35 6.65 8.39 -9.67
N LEU A 36 6.79 7.14 -10.10
CA LEU A 36 7.58 6.13 -9.37
C LEU A 36 9.08 6.47 -9.37
N ASP A 37 9.60 7.00 -10.47
CA ASP A 37 11.01 7.44 -10.53
C ASP A 37 11.29 8.57 -9.54
N GLN A 38 10.37 9.53 -9.33
CA GLN A 38 10.50 10.56 -8.29
C GLN A 38 10.59 9.94 -6.88
N VAL A 39 9.77 8.90 -6.58
CA VAL A 39 9.83 8.14 -5.32
C VAL A 39 11.19 7.45 -5.16
N VAL A 40 11.66 6.80 -6.21
CA VAL A 40 12.96 6.08 -6.20
C VAL A 40 14.12 7.05 -6.04
N GLU A 41 14.13 8.16 -6.78
CA GLU A 41 15.17 9.20 -6.64
C GLU A 41 15.19 9.79 -5.22
N PHE A 42 14.03 10.10 -4.66
CA PHE A 42 13.96 10.55 -3.27
C PHE A 42 14.57 9.52 -2.32
N ALA A 43 14.18 8.23 -2.46
CA ALA A 43 14.69 7.18 -1.60
C ALA A 43 16.22 7.02 -1.69
N LEU A 44 16.79 7.16 -2.90
CA LEU A 44 18.23 7.05 -3.13
C LEU A 44 19.03 8.24 -2.55
N ASN A 45 18.44 9.44 -2.53
CA ASN A 45 19.13 10.67 -2.17
C ASN A 45 18.93 11.09 -0.71
N GLU A 46 17.83 10.68 -0.06
CA GLU A 46 17.40 11.22 1.24
C GLU A 46 17.61 10.25 2.42
N GLY A 47 18.42 9.20 2.24
CA GLY A 47 18.78 8.28 3.32
C GLY A 47 17.57 7.49 3.85
N VAL A 48 16.72 7.00 2.95
CA VAL A 48 15.56 6.18 3.29
C VAL A 48 16.01 4.79 3.72
N ASP A 49 15.50 4.32 4.86
CA ASP A 49 15.79 3.00 5.42
C ASP A 49 14.83 1.91 4.91
N LEU A 50 13.61 2.28 4.51
CA LEU A 50 12.61 1.37 3.95
C LEU A 50 11.72 2.12 2.96
N VAL A 51 11.48 1.50 1.80
CA VAL A 51 10.40 1.89 0.88
C VAL A 51 9.23 0.92 1.06
N LEU A 52 8.05 1.44 1.37
CA LEU A 52 6.83 0.69 1.61
C LEU A 52 5.77 1.02 0.57
N LEU A 53 5.40 0.02 -0.25
CA LEU A 53 4.20 0.06 -1.10
C LEU A 53 3.04 -0.63 -0.38
N ALA A 54 2.06 0.15 0.04
CA ALA A 54 0.89 -0.34 0.78
C ALA A 54 -0.21 -0.90 -0.14
N GLY A 55 0.17 -1.66 -1.17
CA GLY A 55 -0.70 -2.41 -2.07
C GLY A 55 -0.94 -1.76 -3.43
N ASP A 56 -1.49 -2.55 -4.34
CA ASP A 56 -1.87 -2.20 -5.71
C ASP A 56 -0.70 -1.68 -6.55
N ALA A 57 0.30 -2.54 -6.76
CA ALA A 57 1.41 -2.27 -7.66
C ALA A 57 0.95 -2.13 -9.11
N TYR A 58 -0.01 -2.96 -9.52
CA TYR A 58 -0.53 -3.00 -10.88
C TYR A 58 -2.02 -2.68 -10.93
N LYS A 59 -2.49 -2.18 -12.08
CA LYS A 59 -3.92 -1.94 -12.35
C LYS A 59 -4.78 -3.20 -12.22
N GLY A 60 -4.18 -4.35 -12.41
CA GLY A 60 -4.91 -5.61 -12.36
C GLY A 60 -4.00 -6.81 -12.27
N ARG A 61 -4.62 -7.93 -12.01
CA ARG A 61 -4.00 -9.22 -11.65
C ARG A 61 -3.08 -9.83 -12.70
N ASP A 62 -3.22 -9.45 -13.97
CA ASP A 62 -2.48 -9.99 -15.10
C ASP A 62 -1.74 -8.85 -15.83
N PRO A 63 -0.71 -8.21 -15.21
CA PRO A 63 0.05 -7.15 -15.85
C PRO A 63 0.85 -7.70 -17.04
N THR A 64 1.02 -6.89 -18.08
CA THR A 64 1.86 -7.26 -19.23
C THR A 64 3.32 -7.42 -18.82
N GLN A 65 4.11 -8.14 -19.63
CA GLN A 65 5.55 -8.28 -19.40
C GLN A 65 6.26 -6.92 -19.39
N THR A 66 5.75 -5.95 -20.18
CA THR A 66 6.26 -4.58 -20.18
C THR A 66 6.06 -3.90 -18.82
N HIS A 67 4.85 -3.99 -18.26
CA HIS A 67 4.55 -3.43 -16.93
C HIS A 67 5.45 -4.05 -15.85
N GLN A 68 5.59 -5.38 -15.86
CA GLN A 68 6.43 -6.10 -14.91
C GLN A 68 7.91 -5.69 -15.05
N ARG A 69 8.41 -5.60 -16.29
CA ARG A 69 9.80 -5.17 -16.57
C ARG A 69 10.06 -3.76 -16.04
N GLU A 70 9.17 -2.81 -16.33
CA GLU A 70 9.37 -1.42 -15.93
C GLU A 70 9.30 -1.24 -14.41
N PHE A 71 8.41 -1.94 -13.72
CA PHE A 71 8.38 -1.98 -12.27
C PHE A 71 9.64 -2.62 -11.67
N ALA A 72 10.05 -3.78 -12.20
CA ALA A 72 11.23 -4.50 -11.73
C ALA A 72 12.52 -3.69 -11.88
N LYS A 73 12.67 -2.86 -12.94
CA LYS A 73 13.82 -1.95 -13.09
C LYS A 73 13.95 -0.99 -11.90
N ARG A 74 12.84 -0.44 -11.40
CA ARG A 74 12.83 0.51 -10.29
C ARG A 74 13.13 -0.18 -8.97
N LEU A 75 12.51 -1.34 -8.74
CA LEU A 75 12.84 -2.17 -7.57
C LEU A 75 14.31 -2.58 -7.55
N ASN A 76 14.87 -2.94 -8.70
CA ASN A 76 16.28 -3.30 -8.81
C ASN A 76 17.21 -2.13 -8.43
N ARG A 77 16.86 -0.88 -8.76
CA ARG A 77 17.63 0.29 -8.34
C ARG A 77 17.68 0.43 -6.82
N LEU A 78 16.54 0.26 -6.13
CA LEU A 78 16.46 0.27 -4.66
C LEU A 78 17.25 -0.91 -4.07
N SER A 79 17.05 -2.11 -4.61
CA SER A 79 17.75 -3.33 -4.18
C SER A 79 19.28 -3.20 -4.29
N GLN A 80 19.79 -2.66 -5.42
CA GLN A 80 21.22 -2.43 -5.63
C GLN A 80 21.80 -1.36 -4.71
N ALA A 81 20.98 -0.39 -4.28
CA ALA A 81 21.36 0.61 -3.29
C ALA A 81 21.30 0.08 -1.85
N GLY A 82 20.87 -1.17 -1.64
CA GLY A 82 20.70 -1.76 -0.31
C GLY A 82 19.50 -1.25 0.46
N ILE A 83 18.52 -0.59 -0.21
CA ILE A 83 17.30 -0.07 0.40
C ILE A 83 16.24 -1.16 0.38
N PRO A 84 15.79 -1.67 1.54
CA PRO A 84 14.70 -2.63 1.62
C PRO A 84 13.42 -2.05 1.05
N THR A 85 12.70 -2.90 0.29
CA THR A 85 11.38 -2.55 -0.24
C THR A 85 10.36 -3.59 0.21
N PHE A 86 9.29 -3.13 0.86
CA PHE A 86 8.18 -3.98 1.27
C PHE A 86 6.98 -3.74 0.36
N LEU A 87 6.50 -4.78 -0.30
CA LEU A 87 5.35 -4.77 -1.20
C LEU A 87 4.17 -5.47 -0.52
N LEU A 88 3.17 -4.73 -0.11
CA LEU A 88 1.91 -5.31 0.37
C LEU A 88 1.05 -5.72 -0.81
N VAL A 89 0.34 -6.84 -0.71
CA VAL A 89 -0.59 -7.29 -1.75
C VAL A 89 -1.93 -6.58 -1.59
N GLY A 90 -2.32 -5.79 -2.61
CA GLY A 90 -3.61 -5.12 -2.70
C GLY A 90 -4.67 -5.96 -3.45
N ASN A 91 -5.87 -5.39 -3.62
CA ASN A 91 -6.98 -6.10 -4.28
C ASN A 91 -6.77 -6.27 -5.79
N HIS A 92 -6.11 -5.33 -6.44
CA HIS A 92 -5.77 -5.43 -7.87
C HIS A 92 -4.63 -6.40 -8.15
N ASP A 93 -3.77 -6.66 -7.18
CA ASP A 93 -2.68 -7.63 -7.30
C ASP A 93 -3.17 -9.09 -7.16
N LEU A 94 -4.35 -9.30 -6.53
CA LEU A 94 -4.84 -10.63 -6.21
C LEU A 94 -5.33 -11.40 -7.45
N PRO A 95 -4.85 -12.63 -7.70
CA PRO A 95 -5.35 -13.47 -8.78
C PRO A 95 -6.79 -13.95 -8.52
N ALA A 96 -7.51 -14.28 -9.58
CA ALA A 96 -8.90 -14.75 -9.50
C ALA A 96 -9.06 -16.04 -8.68
N ALA A 97 -8.05 -16.92 -8.70
CA ALA A 97 -8.02 -18.15 -7.94
C ALA A 97 -6.94 -18.10 -6.86
N SER A 98 -7.27 -18.55 -5.65
CA SER A 98 -6.35 -18.55 -4.50
C SER A 98 -5.10 -19.44 -4.69
N SER A 99 -5.14 -20.36 -5.64
CA SER A 99 -4.01 -21.23 -5.99
C SER A 99 -3.03 -20.64 -6.99
N ARG A 100 -3.31 -19.42 -7.53
CA ARG A 100 -2.43 -18.75 -8.47
C ARG A 100 -1.54 -17.73 -7.73
N ALA A 101 -0.31 -17.58 -8.21
CA ALA A 101 0.61 -16.55 -7.76
C ALA A 101 0.13 -15.15 -8.17
N THR A 102 0.52 -14.14 -7.41
CA THR A 102 0.39 -12.73 -7.79
C THR A 102 1.55 -12.34 -8.70
N ALA A 103 1.43 -11.22 -9.42
CA ALA A 103 2.53 -10.75 -10.26
C ALA A 103 3.78 -10.34 -9.45
N VAL A 104 3.60 -9.96 -8.18
CA VAL A 104 4.71 -9.59 -7.28
C VAL A 104 5.42 -10.80 -6.67
N ASP A 105 4.87 -12.02 -6.77
CA ASP A 105 5.51 -13.25 -6.28
C ASP A 105 6.80 -13.60 -7.02
N ILE A 106 7.03 -13.01 -8.19
CA ILE A 106 8.26 -13.22 -8.94
C ILE A 106 9.49 -12.77 -8.14
N PHE A 107 9.38 -11.71 -7.33
CA PHE A 107 10.51 -11.16 -6.58
C PHE A 107 11.03 -12.10 -5.49
N PRO A 108 10.19 -12.62 -4.56
CA PRO A 108 10.66 -13.64 -3.60
C PRO A 108 11.01 -14.97 -4.28
N THR A 109 10.38 -15.33 -5.40
CA THR A 109 10.72 -16.55 -6.16
C THR A 109 12.14 -16.49 -6.73
N LEU A 110 12.57 -15.31 -7.18
CA LEU A 110 13.94 -15.07 -7.67
C LEU A 110 14.91 -14.67 -6.55
N GLU A 111 14.44 -14.66 -5.30
CA GLU A 111 15.25 -14.24 -4.14
C GLU A 111 15.89 -12.86 -4.34
N VAL A 112 15.14 -11.92 -4.93
CA VAL A 112 15.64 -10.56 -5.15
C VAL A 112 16.00 -9.93 -3.81
N ALA A 113 17.26 -9.57 -3.64
CA ALA A 113 17.76 -9.03 -2.39
C ALA A 113 16.99 -7.79 -1.95
N ASN A 114 16.72 -7.66 -0.65
CA ASN A 114 16.03 -6.52 -0.04
C ASN A 114 14.60 -6.28 -0.54
N VAL A 115 13.93 -7.27 -1.16
CA VAL A 115 12.53 -7.17 -1.58
C VAL A 115 11.69 -8.17 -0.78
N TYR A 116 10.72 -7.64 -0.04
CA TYR A 116 9.80 -8.39 0.81
C TYR A 116 8.39 -8.27 0.25
N VAL A 117 7.59 -9.34 0.34
CA VAL A 117 6.19 -9.33 -0.12
C VAL A 117 5.26 -9.80 0.98
N GLY A 118 4.31 -8.94 1.32
CA GLY A 118 3.30 -9.18 2.36
C GLY A 118 2.01 -9.77 1.79
N HIS A 119 1.85 -11.11 1.86
CA HIS A 119 0.67 -11.83 1.37
C HIS A 119 -0.34 -12.15 2.45
N ASN A 120 0.11 -12.24 3.70
CA ASN A 120 -0.68 -12.76 4.81
C ASN A 120 -0.74 -11.76 5.94
N LEU A 121 -1.80 -11.86 6.74
CA LEU A 121 -1.88 -11.16 8.02
C LEU A 121 -0.87 -11.79 8.99
N GLN A 122 0.32 -11.19 9.06
CA GLN A 122 1.42 -11.64 9.91
C GLN A 122 2.46 -10.53 10.11
N ASN A 123 3.39 -10.75 11.04
CA ASN A 123 4.57 -9.90 11.23
C ASN A 123 5.70 -10.33 10.29
N TYR A 124 6.38 -9.34 9.74
CA TYR A 124 7.60 -9.48 8.94
C TYR A 124 8.73 -8.73 9.62
N ASP A 125 9.86 -9.40 9.79
CA ASP A 125 11.09 -8.77 10.28
C ASP A 125 11.90 -8.29 9.07
N VAL A 126 12.17 -7.00 9.00
CA VAL A 126 12.91 -6.36 7.92
C VAL A 126 14.20 -5.77 8.49
N ALA A 127 15.32 -6.20 7.93
CA ALA A 127 16.61 -5.58 8.22
C ALA A 127 16.74 -4.28 7.45
N THR A 128 16.91 -3.16 8.16
CA THR A 128 17.15 -1.83 7.55
C THR A 128 18.55 -1.31 7.89
N PRO A 129 19.08 -0.32 7.15
CA PRO A 129 20.35 0.31 7.49
C PRO A 129 20.41 0.87 8.92
N SER A 130 19.30 1.36 9.47
CA SER A 130 19.21 1.90 10.83
C SER A 130 18.83 0.87 11.90
N GLY A 131 18.80 -0.43 11.56
CA GLY A 131 18.47 -1.51 12.48
C GLY A 131 17.21 -2.28 12.08
N PRO A 132 16.76 -3.25 12.90
CA PRO A 132 15.58 -4.06 12.59
C PRO A 132 14.29 -3.23 12.68
N LEU A 133 13.33 -3.56 11.81
CA LEU A 133 11.97 -3.02 11.81
C LEU A 133 10.98 -4.17 11.69
N GLN A 134 9.91 -4.15 12.48
CA GLN A 134 8.80 -5.09 12.37
C GLN A 134 7.66 -4.46 11.57
N ILE A 135 7.11 -5.22 10.62
CA ILE A 135 5.97 -4.79 9.81
C ILE A 135 4.82 -5.77 10.03
N LEU A 136 3.74 -5.29 10.69
CA LEU A 136 2.48 -6.01 10.73
C LEU A 136 1.75 -5.75 9.42
N ALA A 137 1.68 -6.76 8.56
CA ALA A 137 1.04 -6.67 7.27
C ALA A 137 -0.44 -7.11 7.32
N VAL A 138 -1.32 -6.27 6.77
CA VAL A 138 -2.76 -6.52 6.60
C VAL A 138 -3.08 -6.40 5.10
N PRO A 139 -2.74 -7.42 4.27
CA PRO A 139 -3.04 -7.38 2.85
C PRO A 139 -4.56 -7.38 2.61
N TRP A 140 -4.98 -7.14 1.37
CA TRP A 140 -6.41 -7.17 1.03
C TRP A 140 -7.08 -8.47 1.50
N PRO A 141 -8.12 -8.37 2.35
CA PRO A 141 -8.72 -9.54 2.98
C PRO A 141 -9.58 -10.32 1.97
N ARG A 142 -9.18 -11.55 1.65
CA ARG A 142 -10.02 -12.45 0.88
C ARG A 142 -11.08 -13.07 1.79
N ARG A 143 -12.36 -12.86 1.48
CA ARG A 143 -13.48 -13.48 2.23
C ARG A 143 -13.28 -14.99 2.43
N SER A 144 -12.88 -15.72 1.37
CA SER A 144 -12.68 -17.16 1.43
C SER A 144 -11.51 -17.62 2.31
N ALA A 145 -10.57 -16.74 2.62
CA ALA A 145 -9.47 -17.02 3.56
C ALA A 145 -9.87 -16.77 5.02
N ILE A 146 -10.87 -15.90 5.26
CA ILE A 146 -11.29 -15.49 6.60
C ILE A 146 -12.51 -16.30 7.08
N LEU A 147 -13.46 -16.57 6.17
CA LEU A 147 -14.71 -17.32 6.47
C LEU A 147 -14.86 -18.51 5.53
N SER A 148 -15.03 -19.69 6.10
CA SER A 148 -15.39 -20.86 5.32
C SER A 148 -16.85 -20.77 4.82
N ARG A 149 -17.20 -21.60 3.82
CA ARG A 149 -18.58 -21.71 3.35
C ARG A 149 -19.51 -22.23 4.47
N GLU A 150 -18.99 -23.07 5.36
CA GLU A 150 -19.72 -23.63 6.49
C GLU A 150 -20.00 -22.54 7.53
N ASP A 151 -19.00 -21.73 7.88
CA ASP A 151 -19.14 -20.60 8.80
C ASP A 151 -20.18 -19.58 8.34
N SER A 152 -20.27 -19.34 7.04
CA SER A 152 -21.19 -18.35 6.46
C SER A 152 -22.57 -18.90 6.08
N ARG A 153 -22.82 -20.20 6.30
CA ARG A 153 -24.06 -20.85 5.90
C ARG A 153 -25.25 -20.31 6.72
N GLY A 154 -26.24 -19.77 6.05
CA GLY A 154 -27.44 -19.21 6.68
C GLY A 154 -27.29 -17.79 7.23
N MET A 155 -26.11 -17.19 7.09
CA MET A 155 -25.89 -15.79 7.46
C MET A 155 -26.46 -14.84 6.41
N SER A 156 -27.02 -13.70 6.85
CA SER A 156 -27.29 -12.56 5.98
C SER A 156 -25.98 -11.92 5.51
N ILE A 157 -26.02 -11.09 4.46
CA ILE A 157 -24.87 -10.33 3.95
C ILE A 157 -24.25 -9.49 5.08
N GLU A 158 -25.08 -8.85 5.89
CA GLU A 158 -24.63 -8.01 7.01
C GLU A 158 -23.92 -8.85 8.11
N GLN A 159 -24.47 -10.02 8.44
CA GLN A 159 -23.83 -10.92 9.40
C GLN A 159 -22.49 -11.44 8.91
N VAL A 160 -22.37 -11.73 7.61
CA VAL A 160 -21.10 -12.12 6.99
C VAL A 160 -20.09 -10.98 7.07
N ARG A 161 -20.51 -9.75 6.75
CA ARG A 161 -19.65 -8.57 6.84
C ARG A 161 -19.13 -8.38 8.26
N GLN A 162 -20.01 -8.38 9.25
CA GLN A 162 -19.63 -8.21 10.65
C GLN A 162 -18.69 -9.33 11.14
N ALA A 163 -18.94 -10.58 10.73
CA ALA A 163 -18.08 -11.70 11.09
C ALA A 163 -16.66 -11.56 10.49
N LEU A 164 -16.56 -11.04 9.25
CA LEU A 164 -15.27 -10.78 8.61
C LEU A 164 -14.51 -9.65 9.32
N GLU A 165 -15.19 -8.54 9.62
CA GLU A 165 -14.61 -7.41 10.35
C GLU A 165 -14.09 -7.83 11.73
N ASN A 166 -14.88 -8.61 12.48
CA ASN A 166 -14.49 -9.12 13.79
C ASN A 166 -13.25 -10.02 13.68
N ARG A 167 -13.28 -11.03 12.80
CA ARG A 167 -12.14 -11.95 12.63
C ARG A 167 -10.86 -11.25 12.18
N LEU A 168 -10.99 -10.24 11.31
CA LEU A 168 -9.84 -9.45 10.87
C LEU A 168 -9.29 -8.60 12.03
N THR A 169 -10.17 -7.98 12.81
CA THR A 169 -9.80 -7.22 14.02
C THR A 169 -9.08 -8.09 15.04
N ASP A 170 -9.65 -9.27 15.36
CA ASP A 170 -9.05 -10.24 16.29
C ASP A 170 -7.67 -10.72 15.75
N GLY A 171 -7.58 -10.98 14.45
CA GLY A 171 -6.34 -11.37 13.80
C GLY A 171 -5.25 -10.31 13.89
N ILE A 172 -5.60 -9.03 13.68
CA ILE A 172 -4.68 -7.89 13.84
C ILE A 172 -4.21 -7.80 15.30
N GLU A 173 -5.12 -7.91 16.27
CA GLU A 173 -4.78 -7.86 17.70
C GLU A 173 -3.84 -9.00 18.11
N MET A 174 -4.16 -10.23 17.71
CA MET A 174 -3.33 -11.41 18.00
C MET A 174 -1.94 -11.32 17.34
N THR A 175 -1.85 -10.67 16.16
CA THR A 175 -0.60 -10.50 15.42
C THR A 175 0.24 -9.38 16.05
N ALA A 176 -0.40 -8.26 16.43
CA ALA A 176 0.25 -7.16 17.14
C ALA A 176 0.82 -7.60 18.51
N ALA A 177 0.11 -8.48 19.23
CA ALA A 177 0.58 -8.99 20.51
C ALA A 177 1.89 -9.80 20.44
N LYS A 178 2.32 -10.21 19.25
CA LYS A 178 3.58 -10.96 19.03
C LYS A 178 4.76 -10.06 18.67
N LEU A 179 4.55 -8.76 18.51
CA LEU A 179 5.61 -7.81 18.21
C LEU A 179 6.55 -7.65 19.41
N ASP A 180 7.86 -7.58 19.14
CA ASP A 180 8.87 -7.30 20.16
C ASP A 180 8.83 -5.79 20.50
N PRO A 181 8.56 -5.42 21.76
CA PRO A 181 8.48 -4.02 22.18
C PRO A 181 9.81 -3.26 22.05
N ASN A 182 10.94 -3.97 21.94
CA ASN A 182 12.26 -3.37 21.80
C ASN A 182 12.61 -3.01 20.35
N VAL A 183 11.83 -3.49 19.38
CA VAL A 183 12.02 -3.24 17.95
C VAL A 183 10.93 -2.28 17.47
N PRO A 184 11.26 -1.23 16.70
CA PRO A 184 10.25 -0.39 16.06
C PRO A 184 9.29 -1.23 15.22
N ALA A 185 8.00 -0.90 15.27
CA ALA A 185 7.00 -1.62 14.50
C ALA A 185 6.02 -0.64 13.82
N ILE A 186 5.65 -0.95 12.58
CA ILE A 186 4.58 -0.27 11.86
C ILE A 186 3.53 -1.29 11.42
N LEU A 187 2.29 -0.81 11.22
CA LEU A 187 1.26 -1.59 10.55
C LEU A 187 1.12 -1.07 9.12
N THR A 188 1.06 -1.96 8.14
CA THR A 188 0.65 -1.60 6.79
C THR A 188 -0.61 -2.36 6.39
N GLY A 189 -1.59 -1.66 5.79
CA GLY A 189 -2.86 -2.25 5.42
C GLY A 189 -3.37 -1.77 4.06
N HIS A 190 -3.89 -2.73 3.27
CA HIS A 190 -4.64 -2.39 2.05
C HIS A 190 -6.10 -2.72 2.30
N VAL A 191 -6.82 -1.79 2.92
CA VAL A 191 -8.16 -2.00 3.48
C VAL A 191 -8.98 -0.71 3.47
N THR A 192 -10.31 -0.84 3.47
CA THR A 192 -11.21 0.29 3.70
C THR A 192 -11.38 0.55 5.19
N VAL A 193 -11.26 1.81 5.60
CA VAL A 193 -11.43 2.23 7.00
C VAL A 193 -12.60 3.22 7.11
N ASN A 194 -13.41 3.05 8.13
CA ASN A 194 -14.54 3.92 8.41
C ASN A 194 -14.08 5.38 8.61
N GLY A 195 -14.79 6.31 8.00
CA GLY A 195 -14.46 7.73 8.02
C GLY A 195 -13.54 8.18 6.88
N ALA A 196 -13.01 7.27 6.07
CA ALA A 196 -12.24 7.64 4.89
C ALA A 196 -13.14 8.29 3.82
N THR A 197 -12.62 9.33 3.19
CA THR A 197 -13.23 9.93 1.99
C THR A 197 -12.80 9.10 0.78
N VAL A 198 -13.74 8.43 0.15
CA VAL A 198 -13.51 7.57 -1.03
C VAL A 198 -13.90 8.32 -2.30
N GLY A 199 -13.12 8.11 -3.37
CA GLY A 199 -13.38 8.60 -4.73
C GLY A 199 -14.20 7.59 -5.56
N THR A 200 -13.73 7.31 -6.78
CA THR A 200 -14.34 6.32 -7.68
C THR A 200 -14.20 4.88 -7.20
N GLU A 201 -13.30 4.60 -6.27
CA GLU A 201 -13.17 3.30 -5.59
C GLU A 201 -14.52 2.87 -5.00
N ARG A 202 -15.35 3.84 -4.59
CA ARG A 202 -16.71 3.58 -4.09
C ARG A 202 -17.56 2.77 -5.06
N SER A 203 -17.41 2.97 -6.36
CA SER A 203 -18.17 2.21 -7.38
C SER A 203 -17.70 0.76 -7.50
N MET A 204 -16.43 0.49 -7.19
CA MET A 204 -15.85 -0.85 -7.15
C MET A 204 -16.19 -1.58 -5.84
N MET A 205 -16.56 -0.81 -4.80
CA MET A 205 -16.87 -1.27 -3.44
C MET A 205 -18.32 -1.75 -3.25
N LEU A 206 -19.18 -1.67 -4.26
CA LEU A 206 -20.62 -2.01 -4.14
C LEU A 206 -20.83 -3.44 -3.62
N GLY A 207 -20.96 -3.56 -2.30
CA GLY A 207 -21.41 -4.76 -1.60
C GLY A 207 -20.36 -5.79 -1.24
N GLN A 208 -19.06 -5.53 -1.40
CA GLN A 208 -17.99 -6.50 -1.11
C GLN A 208 -16.92 -6.04 -0.12
N ASP A 209 -16.91 -4.77 0.28
CA ASP A 209 -15.86 -4.25 1.13
C ASP A 209 -16.12 -4.46 2.62
N HIS A 210 -15.06 -4.85 3.28
CA HIS A 210 -15.00 -4.92 4.74
C HIS A 210 -14.45 -3.60 5.25
N VAL A 211 -15.29 -2.85 5.95
CA VAL A 211 -14.93 -1.53 6.49
C VAL A 211 -14.46 -1.71 7.93
N LEU A 212 -13.16 -1.60 8.14
CA LEU A 212 -12.59 -1.63 9.48
C LEU A 212 -12.81 -0.32 10.23
N LEU A 213 -12.96 -0.41 11.54
CA LEU A 213 -12.87 0.77 12.40
C LEU A 213 -11.41 1.21 12.54
N VAL A 214 -11.15 2.50 12.67
CA VAL A 214 -9.82 3.04 12.99
C VAL A 214 -9.24 2.36 14.23
N SER A 215 -10.09 2.10 15.24
CA SER A 215 -9.69 1.41 16.50
C SER A 215 -9.17 -0.01 16.30
N ALA A 216 -9.55 -0.69 15.20
CA ALA A 216 -9.01 -2.01 14.87
C ALA A 216 -7.53 -1.96 14.46
N LEU A 217 -7.08 -0.85 13.90
CA LEU A 217 -5.71 -0.64 13.40
C LEU A 217 -4.80 0.02 14.43
N VAL A 218 -5.37 0.83 15.33
CA VAL A 218 -4.62 1.51 16.40
C VAL A 218 -4.24 0.51 17.46
N ARG A 219 -2.97 0.12 17.48
CA ARG A 219 -2.38 -0.82 18.45
C ARG A 219 -1.21 -0.15 19.16
N PRO A 220 -1.07 -0.32 20.49
CA PRO A 220 0.00 0.31 21.26
C PRO A 220 1.41 -0.18 20.87
N GLN A 221 1.47 -1.31 20.14
CA GLN A 221 2.73 -1.89 19.69
C GLN A 221 3.26 -1.24 18.40
N VAL A 222 2.47 -0.46 17.67
CA VAL A 222 2.87 0.15 16.40
C VAL A 222 3.01 1.66 16.52
N GLU A 223 3.95 2.23 15.77
CA GLU A 223 4.26 3.66 15.78
C GLU A 223 3.49 4.43 14.70
N TYR A 224 3.15 3.74 13.60
CA TYR A 224 2.51 4.32 12.43
C TYR A 224 1.67 3.27 11.69
N VAL A 225 0.54 3.70 11.12
CA VAL A 225 -0.35 2.87 10.30
C VAL A 225 -0.36 3.41 8.88
N ALA A 226 0.30 2.67 7.98
CA ALA A 226 0.45 2.98 6.56
C ALA A 226 -0.64 2.29 5.75
N LEU A 227 -1.58 3.05 5.18
CA LEU A 227 -2.73 2.53 4.44
C LEU A 227 -2.64 2.81 2.94
N GLY A 228 -3.09 1.84 2.13
CA GLY A 228 -3.45 1.97 0.72
C GLY A 228 -4.89 1.57 0.46
N HIS A 229 -5.30 1.58 -0.80
CA HIS A 229 -6.64 1.32 -1.33
C HIS A 229 -7.43 2.60 -1.64
N ILE A 230 -7.30 3.65 -0.86
CA ILE A 230 -7.96 4.94 -1.12
C ILE A 230 -6.97 5.88 -1.78
N HIS A 231 -7.29 6.32 -3.00
CA HIS A 231 -6.39 7.11 -3.84
C HIS A 231 -6.17 8.55 -3.37
N LYS A 232 -6.99 9.02 -2.44
CA LYS A 232 -6.88 10.35 -1.86
C LYS A 232 -6.01 10.32 -0.62
N HIS A 233 -4.93 11.12 -0.60
CA HIS A 233 -4.14 11.33 0.61
C HIS A 233 -5.02 11.89 1.73
N GLN A 234 -5.01 11.24 2.89
CA GLN A 234 -5.74 11.70 4.07
C GLN A 234 -5.21 11.10 5.37
N ILE A 235 -5.28 11.90 6.42
CA ILE A 235 -4.94 11.49 7.78
C ILE A 235 -6.24 11.19 8.52
N LEU A 236 -6.47 9.91 8.85
CA LEU A 236 -7.66 9.50 9.61
C LEU A 236 -7.49 9.72 11.12
N ARG A 237 -6.24 9.69 11.59
CA ARG A 237 -5.88 9.94 12.97
C ARG A 237 -4.49 10.58 13.02
N SER A 238 -4.38 11.73 13.68
CA SER A 238 -3.12 12.45 13.86
C SER A 238 -2.38 12.10 15.16
N ASP A 239 -3.09 11.60 16.19
CA ASP A 239 -2.45 11.14 17.42
C ASP A 239 -1.71 9.81 17.18
N PRO A 240 -0.63 9.50 17.94
CA PRO A 240 0.09 8.22 17.82
C PRO A 240 -0.78 7.00 18.20
N PRO A 241 -0.66 5.90 17.46
CA PRO A 241 -0.09 5.85 16.11
C PRO A 241 -0.93 6.63 15.12
N MET A 242 -0.29 7.42 14.25
CA MET A 242 -0.97 8.07 13.14
C MET A 242 -1.52 7.03 12.17
N VAL A 243 -2.71 7.30 11.61
CA VAL A 243 -3.35 6.42 10.60
C VAL A 243 -3.52 7.23 9.32
N VAL A 244 -2.81 6.82 8.26
CA VAL A 244 -2.67 7.63 7.04
C VAL A 244 -2.85 6.79 5.79
N TYR A 245 -3.70 7.24 4.89
CA TYR A 245 -3.67 6.85 3.48
C TYR A 245 -2.68 7.75 2.74
N SER A 246 -1.69 7.16 2.08
CA SER A 246 -0.75 7.94 1.25
C SER A 246 -1.43 8.52 0.01
N GLY A 247 -2.46 7.86 -0.48
CA GLY A 247 -3.06 8.11 -1.77
C GLY A 247 -2.23 7.52 -2.91
N SER A 248 -2.76 7.61 -4.14
CA SER A 248 -2.07 7.15 -5.34
C SER A 248 -1.01 8.15 -5.81
N LEU A 249 0.05 7.65 -6.48
CA LEU A 249 1.12 8.51 -7.00
C LEU A 249 0.68 9.31 -8.24
N GLN A 250 -0.34 8.82 -8.97
CA GLN A 250 -0.84 9.45 -10.20
C GLN A 250 -2.36 9.43 -10.20
N ARG A 251 -2.99 10.37 -10.91
CA ARG A 251 -4.45 10.37 -11.11
C ARG A 251 -4.87 9.21 -11.99
N VAL A 252 -5.79 8.39 -11.52
CA VAL A 252 -6.33 7.25 -12.28
C VAL A 252 -7.44 7.70 -13.22
N ASP A 253 -8.29 8.63 -12.76
CA ASP A 253 -9.39 9.20 -13.54
C ASP A 253 -9.70 10.67 -13.17
N PHE A 254 -10.73 11.24 -13.82
CA PHE A 254 -11.12 12.64 -13.63
C PHE A 254 -11.72 12.96 -12.26
N SER A 255 -12.20 11.98 -11.49
CA SER A 255 -12.70 12.24 -10.14
C SER A 255 -11.59 12.69 -9.18
N GLU A 256 -10.34 12.39 -9.54
CA GLU A 256 -9.16 12.75 -8.78
C GLU A 256 -8.51 14.08 -9.25
N GLU A 257 -9.21 14.86 -10.09
CA GLU A 257 -8.69 16.13 -10.64
C GLU A 257 -8.16 17.07 -9.57
N GLY A 258 -8.90 17.22 -8.48
CA GLY A 258 -8.54 18.10 -7.35
C GLY A 258 -7.60 17.47 -6.32
N ASP A 259 -7.22 16.20 -6.46
CA ASP A 259 -6.40 15.53 -5.47
C ASP A 259 -4.91 15.83 -5.64
N GLU A 260 -4.24 16.05 -4.51
CA GLU A 260 -2.79 16.08 -4.46
C GLU A 260 -2.25 14.65 -4.49
N LYS A 261 -1.23 14.41 -5.33
CA LYS A 261 -0.56 13.13 -5.49
C LYS A 261 0.82 13.19 -4.89
N GLY A 262 1.22 12.13 -4.20
CA GLY A 262 2.48 12.13 -3.47
C GLY A 262 2.70 10.88 -2.64
N PHE A 263 3.66 10.97 -1.74
CA PHE A 263 4.02 9.92 -0.80
C PHE A 263 4.27 10.50 0.59
N CYS A 264 4.25 9.66 1.61
CA CYS A 264 4.53 10.05 2.99
C CYS A 264 5.96 9.65 3.38
N VAL A 265 6.60 10.47 4.19
CA VAL A 265 7.88 10.17 4.84
C VAL A 265 7.69 10.22 6.35
N ILE A 266 8.14 9.19 7.03
CA ILE A 266 8.04 9.04 8.48
C ILE A 266 9.43 8.82 9.05
N ASP A 267 9.80 9.58 10.06
CA ASP A 267 11.03 9.36 10.82
C ASP A 267 10.70 8.73 12.17
N LEU A 268 11.39 7.64 12.49
CA LEU A 268 11.31 6.95 13.78
C LEU A 268 12.67 7.03 14.49
N ASP A 269 12.66 7.32 15.79
CA ASP A 269 13.80 7.08 16.68
C ASP A 269 13.77 5.65 17.20
N PRO A 270 14.65 4.74 16.71
CA PRO A 270 14.59 3.33 17.08
C PRO A 270 14.94 3.05 18.54
N VAL A 271 15.58 4.00 19.25
CA VAL A 271 15.98 3.82 20.65
C VAL A 271 14.95 4.40 21.64
N ALA A 272 13.99 5.19 21.15
CA ALA A 272 12.92 5.71 21.99
C ALA A 272 11.98 4.59 22.47
N PRO A 273 11.26 4.77 23.57
CA PRO A 273 10.26 3.82 24.08
C PRO A 273 9.15 3.57 23.03
N GLN A 274 8.60 2.36 23.05
CA GLN A 274 7.43 1.99 22.25
C GLN A 274 6.29 3.00 22.44
N GLY A 275 5.64 3.39 21.34
CA GLY A 275 4.58 4.41 21.29
C GLY A 275 5.08 5.85 21.27
N HIS A 276 6.41 6.06 21.33
CA HIS A 276 7.06 7.38 21.31
C HIS A 276 8.18 7.50 20.28
N ARG A 277 8.28 6.55 19.35
CA ARG A 277 9.37 6.51 18.38
C ARG A 277 9.16 7.42 17.18
N MET A 278 7.92 7.77 16.85
CA MET A 278 7.63 8.64 15.72
C MET A 278 8.07 10.08 16.03
N THR A 279 9.00 10.62 15.24
CA THR A 279 9.60 11.95 15.42
C THR A 279 9.18 12.94 14.37
N ASN A 280 8.84 12.48 13.15
CA ASN A 280 8.43 13.35 12.06
C ASN A 280 7.44 12.64 11.13
N PHE A 281 6.58 13.43 10.47
CA PHE A 281 5.70 13.03 9.38
C PHE A 281 5.64 14.16 8.36
N GLU A 282 5.86 13.82 7.10
CA GLU A 282 5.74 14.73 5.97
C GLU A 282 5.01 14.07 4.80
N PHE A 283 4.16 14.85 4.11
CA PHE A 283 3.62 14.48 2.80
C PHE A 283 4.39 15.20 1.71
N HIS A 284 5.06 14.44 0.84
CA HIS A 284 5.80 14.94 -0.30
C HIS A 284 4.95 14.89 -1.56
N LYS A 285 4.58 16.07 -2.05
CA LYS A 285 3.82 16.22 -3.29
C LYS A 285 4.68 15.92 -4.50
N LEU A 286 4.15 15.11 -5.41
CA LEU A 286 4.77 14.78 -6.69
C LEU A 286 4.29 15.69 -7.82
N GLU A 287 5.14 15.82 -8.84
CA GLU A 287 4.75 16.34 -10.14
C GLU A 287 3.98 15.24 -10.90
N ALA A 288 2.66 15.28 -10.78
CA ALA A 288 1.75 14.34 -11.44
C ALA A 288 0.98 15.05 -12.56
N ARG A 289 0.64 14.32 -13.65
CA ARG A 289 -0.16 14.87 -14.76
C ARG A 289 -1.45 15.48 -14.22
N ALA A 290 -1.71 16.74 -14.52
CA ALA A 290 -2.97 17.39 -14.20
C ALA A 290 -4.09 16.88 -15.11
N PHE A 291 -5.27 16.68 -14.54
CA PHE A 291 -6.53 16.54 -15.25
C PHE A 291 -7.27 17.87 -15.14
N VAL A 292 -7.89 18.32 -16.23
CA VAL A 292 -8.60 19.60 -16.27
C VAL A 292 -9.92 19.42 -16.98
N THR A 293 -11.00 19.67 -16.25
CA THR A 293 -12.36 19.76 -16.82
C THR A 293 -12.59 21.16 -17.35
N VAL A 294 -12.98 21.28 -18.60
CA VAL A 294 -13.31 22.56 -19.25
C VAL A 294 -14.80 22.60 -19.58
N ASP A 295 -15.52 23.48 -18.92
CA ASP A 295 -16.91 23.76 -19.29
C ASP A 295 -16.96 24.57 -20.60
N VAL A 296 -17.62 24.03 -21.61
CA VAL A 296 -17.89 24.71 -22.89
C VAL A 296 -19.37 25.11 -22.88
N SER A 297 -19.67 26.32 -22.42
CA SER A 297 -21.02 26.93 -22.49
C SER A 297 -21.25 27.62 -23.82
#